data_c614a1682c7d01d2ac306eea8914f7fa
#
_entry.id   c614a1682c7d01d2ac306eea8914f7fa
#
_cell.length_a   1.000
_cell.length_b   1.000
_cell.length_c   1.000
_cell.angle_alpha   90.00
_cell.angle_beta   90.00
_cell.angle_gamma   90.00
#
_symmetry.space_group_name_H-M   'P 1'
#
loop_
_entity.id
_entity.type
_entity.pdbx_description
1 polymer ?
#
loop_
_entity_poly.entity_id
_entity_poly.type
_entity_poly.pdbx_seq_one_letter_code
_entity_poly.pdbx_strand_id
1 'polypeptide(L)'
;MNKKTKLRIALASATLVVAAATGTALAAGGSSSGSGSDYGSERPSTARNERGERDNQQTPAVVKADGANVFPHSLDFDAPSNSFYVGSLKHGTVSTVGTDGKVRTFIDDPQIVSAQAVTIDRERGRVLVSNVDYGTADRSREDAPFKVAGVGSYDLETGKQNWCVDLTALTLDGKQHLISDVTVAPDGTAYAVDELTPTVFRIDPEGNASVLLRDDLLQGTLDIPGFLNDVGMAAVEYVAGDQLVIAMADGSLVRVPVQHPEDARKVRLSTPLASPTAGMRLLADGSITAVSSGLLTGKPAQIHHVTPADGWKTATVAVTDTVTDPVTSDVTEGPGGTTYALGGGLADLLAGKPNDGFTLTPVRTGRTG
;
A
#
# COMPACT_ATOMS: atom_id res chain seq x y z
N MET A 1 13.97 18.14 30.45
CA MET A 1 14.27 17.50 29.17
C MET A 1 13.12 17.85 28.24
N ASN A 2 13.41 18.52 27.11
CA ASN A 2 12.40 19.11 26.23
C ASN A 2 11.60 17.98 25.50
N LYS A 3 10.29 18.16 25.24
CA LYS A 3 9.42 17.18 24.54
C LYS A 3 10.02 16.77 23.19
N LYS A 4 10.69 17.69 22.48
CA LYS A 4 11.44 17.40 21.24
C LYS A 4 12.53 16.33 21.44
N THR A 5 13.20 16.33 22.58
CA THR A 5 14.24 15.34 22.90
C THR A 5 13.63 13.97 23.21
N LYS A 6 12.43 13.93 23.80
CA LYS A 6 11.74 12.66 24.07
C LYS A 6 11.20 11.99 22.81
N LEU A 7 10.63 12.77 21.87
CA LEU A 7 10.16 12.22 20.60
C LEU A 7 11.33 11.73 19.72
N ARG A 8 12.44 12.50 19.66
CA ARG A 8 13.64 12.09 18.93
C ARG A 8 14.34 10.87 19.54
N ILE A 9 14.26 10.67 20.85
CA ILE A 9 14.82 9.49 21.54
C ILE A 9 13.95 8.25 21.25
N ALA A 10 12.64 8.38 21.19
CA ALA A 10 11.73 7.29 20.82
C ALA A 10 11.95 6.84 19.36
N LEU A 11 12.10 7.80 18.43
CA LEU A 11 12.41 7.54 17.00
C LEU A 11 13.82 6.93 16.81
N ALA A 12 14.83 7.35 17.60
CA ALA A 12 16.18 6.80 17.53
C ALA A 12 16.26 5.34 18.02
N SER A 13 15.34 4.90 18.89
CA SER A 13 15.32 3.52 19.37
C SER A 13 14.75 2.52 18.35
N ALA A 14 13.87 2.97 17.43
CA ALA A 14 13.40 2.15 16.33
C ALA A 14 14.47 1.87 15.26
N THR A 15 15.53 2.70 15.21
CA THR A 15 16.64 2.57 14.22
C THR A 15 17.59 1.41 14.53
N LEU A 16 17.51 0.77 15.69
CA LEU A 16 18.50 -0.24 16.12
C LEU A 16 18.23 -1.66 15.55
N VAL A 17 17.12 -1.89 14.86
CA VAL A 17 16.77 -3.23 14.33
C VAL A 17 17.16 -3.40 12.85
N VAL A 18 17.43 -2.34 12.10
CA VAL A 18 17.71 -2.41 10.64
C VAL A 18 19.19 -2.53 10.28
N ALA A 19 20.14 -2.42 11.23
CA ALA A 19 21.57 -2.28 10.94
C ALA A 19 22.38 -3.60 10.74
N ALA A 20 21.75 -4.76 10.48
CA ALA A 20 22.47 -6.04 10.46
C ALA A 20 22.38 -6.85 9.15
N ALA A 21 22.28 -6.22 7.97
CA ALA A 21 22.31 -6.97 6.70
C ALA A 21 23.03 -6.25 5.56
N THR A 22 24.31 -5.90 5.75
CA THR A 22 25.21 -5.64 4.62
C THR A 22 26.36 -6.65 4.64
N GLY A 23 26.09 -7.83 4.12
CA GLY A 23 27.10 -8.84 3.84
C GLY A 23 27.57 -8.75 2.39
N THR A 24 28.81 -8.36 2.20
CA THR A 24 29.52 -8.34 0.92
C THR A 24 29.66 -9.73 0.32
N ALA A 25 29.18 -9.93 -0.91
CA ALA A 25 29.49 -11.12 -1.70
C ALA A 25 30.69 -10.83 -2.61
N LEU A 26 31.80 -11.52 -2.39
CA LEU A 26 32.97 -11.55 -3.28
C LEU A 26 32.67 -12.44 -4.49
N ALA A 27 32.96 -11.91 -5.68
CA ALA A 27 32.97 -12.66 -6.92
C ALA A 27 34.22 -13.48 -7.05
N ALA A 28 34.09 -14.78 -7.38
CA ALA A 28 35.20 -15.63 -7.84
C ALA A 28 34.98 -15.97 -9.32
N GLY A 29 35.91 -15.51 -10.16
CA GLY A 29 35.92 -15.83 -11.57
C GLY A 29 36.59 -17.18 -11.83
N GLY A 30 36.17 -17.87 -12.90
CA GLY A 30 36.79 -19.06 -13.42
C GLY A 30 36.55 -19.22 -14.90
N SER A 31 37.57 -18.95 -15.69
CA SER A 31 37.65 -19.15 -17.13
C SER A 31 38.08 -20.58 -17.47
N SER A 32 37.49 -21.21 -18.48
CA SER A 32 38.20 -22.22 -19.27
C SER A 32 37.69 -22.31 -20.70
N SER A 33 38.64 -22.21 -21.63
CA SER A 33 38.56 -22.33 -23.05
C SER A 33 38.55 -23.79 -23.52
N GLY A 34 37.92 -24.08 -24.66
CA GLY A 34 38.06 -25.33 -25.35
C GLY A 34 37.50 -25.25 -26.77
N SER A 35 38.41 -25.26 -27.74
CA SER A 35 38.21 -25.25 -29.18
C SER A 35 37.94 -26.69 -29.73
N GLY A 36 37.20 -26.75 -30.88
CA GLY A 36 37.12 -27.99 -31.69
C GLY A 36 36.22 -27.78 -32.94
N SER A 37 36.86 -27.72 -34.09
CA SER A 37 36.28 -27.69 -35.44
C SER A 37 35.80 -29.06 -35.89
N ASP A 38 34.80 -29.24 -36.75
CA ASP A 38 34.92 -29.56 -38.18
C ASP A 38 33.58 -29.91 -38.91
N TYR A 39 33.49 -29.44 -40.12
CA TYR A 39 32.87 -29.82 -41.40
C TYR A 39 31.69 -30.81 -41.49
N GLY A 40 30.68 -30.42 -42.34
CA GLY A 40 29.94 -31.37 -43.17
C GLY A 40 28.57 -30.98 -43.69
N SER A 41 28.56 -30.41 -44.93
CA SER A 41 27.64 -30.55 -46.08
C SER A 41 26.14 -30.40 -45.98
N GLU A 42 25.69 -29.56 -46.86
CA GLU A 42 24.41 -29.19 -47.49
C GLU A 42 23.35 -30.30 -47.74
N ARG A 43 22.04 -29.97 -47.60
CA ARG A 43 21.05 -29.71 -48.65
C ARG A 43 19.68 -29.33 -48.09
N PRO A 44 18.83 -28.58 -48.82
CA PRO A 44 17.70 -27.86 -48.28
C PRO A 44 16.40 -28.67 -48.30
N SER A 45 15.61 -28.58 -47.25
CA SER A 45 14.22 -28.97 -47.26
C SER A 45 13.35 -27.76 -46.89
N THR A 46 12.52 -27.35 -47.79
CA THR A 46 11.47 -26.36 -47.62
C THR A 46 10.45 -26.85 -46.57
N ALA A 47 10.62 -26.45 -45.35
CA ALA A 47 9.60 -26.54 -44.31
C ALA A 47 9.08 -25.12 -44.03
N ARG A 48 7.83 -24.90 -44.35
CA ARG A 48 7.04 -23.72 -44.08
C ARG A 48 7.11 -23.45 -42.57
N ASN A 49 7.83 -22.40 -42.17
CA ASN A 49 7.86 -21.93 -40.82
C ASN A 49 6.54 -21.23 -40.51
N GLU A 50 5.58 -21.95 -39.97
CA GLU A 50 4.60 -21.37 -39.05
C GLU A 50 5.33 -21.12 -37.69
N ARG A 51 6.10 -20.04 -37.63
CA ARG A 51 6.49 -19.48 -36.35
C ARG A 51 5.27 -18.80 -35.80
N GLY A 52 4.56 -19.51 -34.91
CA GLY A 52 3.68 -18.85 -33.98
C GLY A 52 4.44 -17.68 -33.34
N GLU A 53 3.85 -16.51 -33.38
CA GLU A 53 4.25 -15.37 -32.58
C GLU A 53 4.34 -15.85 -31.14
N ARG A 54 5.56 -16.09 -30.66
CA ARG A 54 5.82 -16.19 -29.23
C ARG A 54 5.59 -14.79 -28.74
N ASP A 55 4.48 -14.62 -28.06
CA ASP A 55 4.16 -13.47 -27.25
C ASP A 55 5.40 -13.17 -26.43
N ASN A 56 6.10 -12.11 -26.78
CA ASN A 56 7.31 -11.67 -26.10
C ASN A 56 6.85 -10.93 -24.84
N GLN A 57 6.27 -11.69 -23.88
CA GLN A 57 5.91 -11.15 -22.57
C GLN A 57 7.21 -10.69 -21.92
N GLN A 58 7.52 -9.43 -22.13
CA GLN A 58 8.63 -8.75 -21.51
C GLN A 58 8.41 -8.84 -20.00
N THR A 59 9.33 -9.46 -19.28
CA THR A 59 9.27 -9.54 -17.82
C THR A 59 9.04 -8.14 -17.25
N PRO A 60 8.00 -7.93 -16.43
CA PRO A 60 7.71 -6.62 -15.86
C PRO A 60 8.93 -6.06 -15.15
N ALA A 61 9.27 -4.80 -15.43
CA ALA A 61 10.46 -4.16 -14.90
C ALA A 61 10.15 -3.47 -13.56
N VAL A 62 11.13 -3.46 -12.65
CA VAL A 62 11.09 -2.60 -11.47
C VAL A 62 11.08 -1.14 -11.91
N VAL A 63 10.10 -0.37 -11.43
CA VAL A 63 10.07 1.08 -11.62
C VAL A 63 10.83 1.73 -10.48
N LYS A 64 11.97 2.37 -10.81
CA LYS A 64 12.74 3.19 -9.87
C LYS A 64 12.29 4.63 -10.05
N ALA A 65 11.64 5.19 -9.07
CA ALA A 65 11.07 6.52 -9.12
C ALA A 65 12.02 7.54 -8.48
N ASP A 66 12.35 8.59 -9.23
CA ASP A 66 13.22 9.69 -8.80
C ASP A 66 12.37 10.75 -8.09
N GLY A 67 12.12 10.57 -6.81
CA GLY A 67 11.29 11.47 -6.01
C GLY A 67 11.93 11.77 -4.67
N ALA A 68 12.72 12.85 -4.60
CA ALA A 68 13.39 13.23 -3.36
C ALA A 68 12.41 13.48 -2.22
N ASN A 69 12.56 12.72 -1.14
CA ASN A 69 11.79 12.83 0.08
C ASN A 69 10.25 12.69 -0.08
N VAL A 70 9.77 12.01 -1.13
CA VAL A 70 8.33 11.75 -1.30
C VAL A 70 7.81 10.84 -0.19
N PHE A 71 8.55 9.79 0.14
CA PHE A 71 8.17 8.79 1.15
C PHE A 71 6.72 8.31 0.96
N PRO A 72 6.40 7.67 -0.17
CA PRO A 72 5.03 7.21 -0.41
C PRO A 72 4.71 6.03 0.50
N HIS A 73 3.44 5.96 0.95
CA HIS A 73 2.92 4.86 1.76
C HIS A 73 1.89 4.02 1.01
N SER A 74 1.13 4.63 0.13
CA SER A 74 0.11 3.98 -0.69
C SER A 74 0.27 4.36 -2.15
N LEU A 75 -0.24 3.49 -3.03
CA LEU A 75 -0.25 3.70 -4.47
C LEU A 75 -1.54 3.17 -5.09
N ASP A 76 -1.98 3.83 -6.16
CA ASP A 76 -2.99 3.29 -7.07
C ASP A 76 -2.56 3.52 -8.52
N PHE A 77 -3.17 2.81 -9.48
CA PHE A 77 -2.78 2.87 -10.88
C PHE A 77 -3.95 3.26 -11.77
N ASP A 78 -3.71 4.26 -12.59
CA ASP A 78 -4.64 4.71 -13.62
C ASP A 78 -4.25 4.18 -14.99
N ALA A 79 -4.97 3.16 -15.46
CA ALA A 79 -4.67 2.51 -16.72
C ALA A 79 -4.76 3.45 -17.95
N PRO A 80 -5.75 4.36 -18.08
CA PRO A 80 -5.81 5.30 -19.19
C PRO A 80 -4.62 6.25 -19.31
N SER A 81 -4.12 6.79 -18.18
CA SER A 81 -2.92 7.63 -18.19
C SER A 81 -1.62 6.83 -18.10
N ASN A 82 -1.71 5.50 -17.91
CA ASN A 82 -0.57 4.60 -17.68
C ASN A 82 0.37 5.11 -16.59
N SER A 83 -0.20 5.60 -15.49
CA SER A 83 0.55 6.22 -14.39
C SER A 83 0.10 5.70 -13.04
N PHE A 84 1.07 5.50 -12.15
CA PHE A 84 0.79 5.30 -10.74
C PHE A 84 0.56 6.65 -10.06
N TYR A 85 -0.32 6.67 -9.07
CA TYR A 85 -0.55 7.79 -8.17
C TYR A 85 -0.04 7.40 -6.79
N VAL A 86 0.79 8.25 -6.19
CA VAL A 86 1.40 8.01 -4.88
C VAL A 86 1.24 9.22 -3.98
N GLY A 87 0.92 8.99 -2.71
CA GLY A 87 0.83 10.04 -1.70
C GLY A 87 2.16 10.27 -1.00
N SER A 88 2.52 11.52 -0.74
CA SER A 88 3.73 11.87 0.03
C SER A 88 3.43 12.04 1.51
N LEU A 89 4.06 11.23 2.35
CA LEU A 89 4.02 11.41 3.80
C LEU A 89 4.79 12.67 4.25
N LYS A 90 5.80 13.08 3.48
CA LYS A 90 6.66 14.23 3.84
C LYS A 90 6.10 15.55 3.36
N HIS A 91 5.65 15.62 2.11
CA HIS A 91 5.26 16.88 1.48
C HIS A 91 3.75 17.16 1.54
N GLY A 92 2.92 16.14 1.85
CA GLY A 92 1.45 16.25 1.79
C GLY A 92 0.94 16.48 0.36
N THR A 93 1.61 15.91 -0.62
CA THR A 93 1.26 16.00 -2.05
C THR A 93 0.87 14.64 -2.60
N VAL A 94 0.14 14.60 -3.72
CA VAL A 94 0.00 13.39 -4.54
C VAL A 94 0.78 13.61 -5.83
N SER A 95 1.55 12.60 -6.21
CA SER A 95 2.34 12.63 -7.45
C SER A 95 1.93 11.52 -8.39
N THR A 96 2.02 11.78 -9.69
CA THR A 96 1.98 10.75 -10.74
C THR A 96 3.37 10.21 -11.01
N VAL A 97 3.46 8.91 -11.26
CA VAL A 97 4.71 8.20 -11.56
C VAL A 97 4.52 7.39 -12.84
N GLY A 98 5.28 7.73 -13.87
CA GLY A 98 5.29 6.95 -15.11
C GLY A 98 6.07 5.63 -14.95
N THR A 99 5.89 4.72 -15.89
CA THR A 99 6.69 3.48 -15.97
C THR A 99 8.17 3.74 -16.22
N ASP A 100 8.53 4.97 -16.65
CA ASP A 100 9.91 5.47 -16.77
C ASP A 100 10.50 6.00 -15.46
N GLY A 101 9.75 5.93 -14.35
CA GLY A 101 10.16 6.38 -13.02
C GLY A 101 10.07 7.90 -12.80
N LYS A 102 9.58 8.65 -13.78
CA LYS A 102 9.44 10.11 -13.60
C LYS A 102 8.29 10.45 -12.67
N VAL A 103 8.61 11.20 -11.63
CA VAL A 103 7.65 11.70 -10.63
C VAL A 103 7.24 13.13 -10.97
N ARG A 104 5.92 13.39 -10.95
CA ARG A 104 5.37 14.74 -11.15
C ARG A 104 4.29 15.00 -10.12
N THR A 105 4.40 16.10 -9.38
CA THR A 105 3.36 16.53 -8.46
C THR A 105 2.07 16.80 -9.22
N PHE A 106 0.97 16.22 -8.76
CA PHE A 106 -0.35 16.34 -9.35
C PHE A 106 -1.33 17.08 -8.42
N ILE A 107 -1.34 16.75 -7.13
CA ILE A 107 -2.11 17.46 -6.11
C ILE A 107 -1.13 18.09 -5.13
N ASP A 108 -1.27 19.40 -4.90
CA ASP A 108 -0.55 20.17 -3.88
C ASP A 108 -1.54 21.07 -3.15
N ASP A 109 -2.26 20.47 -2.21
CA ASP A 109 -3.25 21.16 -1.37
C ASP A 109 -2.61 21.43 0.01
N PRO A 110 -2.52 22.70 0.45
CA PRO A 110 -1.94 23.05 1.74
C PRO A 110 -2.70 22.50 2.94
N GLN A 111 -3.93 22.01 2.77
CA GLN A 111 -4.70 21.37 3.82
C GLN A 111 -4.24 19.91 4.09
N ILE A 112 -3.57 19.27 3.13
CA ILE A 112 -3.00 17.94 3.34
C ILE A 112 -1.67 18.07 4.08
N VAL A 113 -1.56 17.48 5.25
CA VAL A 113 -0.31 17.39 6.03
C VAL A 113 0.55 16.24 5.54
N SER A 114 0.02 15.03 5.52
CA SER A 114 0.60 13.83 4.94
C SER A 114 -0.46 13.11 4.12
N ALA A 115 -0.19 12.82 2.84
CA ALA A 115 -1.04 12.00 2.01
C ALA A 115 -0.69 10.53 2.25
N GLN A 116 -1.53 9.82 3.04
CA GLN A 116 -1.30 8.43 3.47
C GLN A 116 -1.83 7.44 2.44
N ALA A 117 -3.15 7.38 2.25
CA ALA A 117 -3.81 6.56 1.25
C ALA A 117 -4.16 7.37 0.01
N VAL A 118 -4.07 6.75 -1.15
CA VAL A 118 -4.51 7.30 -2.44
C VAL A 118 -5.33 6.26 -3.15
N THR A 119 -6.58 6.59 -3.51
CA THR A 119 -7.52 5.69 -4.17
C THR A 119 -8.16 6.38 -5.38
N ILE A 120 -8.10 5.76 -6.55
CA ILE A 120 -8.68 6.29 -7.78
C ILE A 120 -10.11 5.76 -7.96
N ASP A 121 -11.09 6.67 -7.96
CA ASP A 121 -12.46 6.40 -8.38
C ASP A 121 -12.63 6.88 -9.83
N ARG A 122 -12.23 6.01 -10.76
CA ARG A 122 -12.25 6.32 -12.20
C ARG A 122 -13.65 6.57 -12.73
N GLU A 123 -14.66 5.85 -12.21
CA GLU A 123 -16.04 6.00 -12.67
C GLU A 123 -16.59 7.41 -12.41
N ARG A 124 -16.10 8.07 -11.34
CA ARG A 124 -16.51 9.43 -10.98
C ARG A 124 -15.45 10.48 -11.28
N GLY A 125 -14.35 10.07 -11.94
CA GLY A 125 -13.27 10.99 -12.32
C GLY A 125 -12.64 11.69 -11.14
N ARG A 126 -12.37 10.97 -10.03
CA ARG A 126 -11.79 11.56 -8.81
C ARG A 126 -10.70 10.69 -8.19
N VAL A 127 -9.87 11.35 -7.40
CA VAL A 127 -8.88 10.73 -6.51
C VAL A 127 -9.28 11.03 -5.07
N LEU A 128 -9.34 10.01 -4.22
CA LEU A 128 -9.51 10.15 -2.78
C LEU A 128 -8.14 10.07 -2.10
N VAL A 129 -7.91 10.95 -1.14
CA VAL A 129 -6.64 11.06 -0.42
C VAL A 129 -6.91 11.12 1.06
N SER A 130 -6.35 10.19 1.85
CA SER A 130 -6.40 10.33 3.30
C SER A 130 -5.34 11.33 3.78
N ASN A 131 -5.73 12.16 4.76
CA ASN A 131 -4.89 13.19 5.36
C ASN A 131 -4.63 12.85 6.82
N VAL A 132 -3.36 12.69 7.16
CA VAL A 132 -2.90 12.32 8.51
C VAL A 132 -1.72 13.19 8.93
N ASP A 133 -1.24 13.07 10.19
CA ASP A 133 -0.01 13.75 10.64
C ASP A 133 0.83 12.82 11.52
N TYR A 134 1.94 12.33 11.00
CA TYR A 134 2.95 11.56 11.74
C TYR A 134 3.88 12.45 12.60
N GLY A 135 3.76 13.77 12.53
CA GLY A 135 4.70 14.71 13.15
C GLY A 135 6.04 14.82 12.40
N THR A 136 6.14 14.30 11.18
CA THR A 136 7.38 14.27 10.36
C THR A 136 7.25 15.01 9.04
N ALA A 137 6.04 15.40 8.64
CA ALA A 137 5.79 16.14 7.41
C ALA A 137 6.29 17.59 7.49
N ASP A 138 6.47 18.22 6.32
CA ASP A 138 6.84 19.64 6.24
C ASP A 138 5.74 20.54 6.82
N ARG A 139 4.50 20.08 6.79
CA ARG A 139 3.30 20.78 7.29
C ARG A 139 2.85 20.31 8.68
N SER A 140 3.61 19.40 9.32
CA SER A 140 3.29 18.90 10.66
C SER A 140 3.32 20.00 11.70
N ARG A 141 2.35 19.93 12.62
CA ARG A 141 2.32 20.79 13.80
C ARG A 141 3.01 20.09 14.97
N GLU A 142 3.90 20.80 15.67
CA GLU A 142 4.72 20.23 16.76
C GLU A 142 3.90 19.65 17.92
N ASP A 143 2.68 20.11 18.11
CA ASP A 143 1.79 19.75 19.22
C ASP A 143 0.67 18.77 18.84
N ALA A 144 0.63 18.34 17.59
CA ALA A 144 -0.51 17.62 17.06
C ALA A 144 -0.22 16.33 16.27
N PRO A 145 0.84 15.50 16.57
CA PRO A 145 1.02 14.24 15.88
C PRO A 145 -0.21 13.35 16.12
N PHE A 146 -0.69 12.71 15.03
CA PHE A 146 -1.89 11.86 15.02
C PHE A 146 -3.19 12.58 15.49
N LYS A 147 -3.28 13.90 15.26
CA LYS A 147 -4.48 14.70 15.53
C LYS A 147 -5.16 15.20 14.26
N VAL A 148 -4.63 14.82 13.11
CA VAL A 148 -5.22 15.05 11.80
C VAL A 148 -5.73 13.72 11.28
N ALA A 149 -7.01 13.66 10.93
CA ALA A 149 -7.63 12.51 10.28
C ALA A 149 -8.73 13.02 9.36
N GLY A 150 -8.54 12.91 8.07
CA GLY A 150 -9.50 13.39 7.08
C GLY A 150 -9.38 12.64 5.76
N VAL A 151 -10.33 12.91 4.88
CA VAL A 151 -10.32 12.46 3.48
C VAL A 151 -10.64 13.63 2.59
N GLY A 152 -9.84 13.85 1.55
CA GLY A 152 -10.08 14.78 0.48
C GLY A 152 -10.45 14.07 -0.82
N SER A 153 -11.33 14.67 -1.62
CA SER A 153 -11.65 14.26 -2.98
C SER A 153 -11.14 15.30 -3.95
N TYR A 154 -10.46 14.85 -4.99
CA TYR A 154 -9.83 15.68 -6.00
C TYR A 154 -10.22 15.20 -7.38
N ASP A 155 -10.47 16.14 -8.30
CA ASP A 155 -10.74 15.84 -9.70
C ASP A 155 -9.54 15.15 -10.35
N LEU A 156 -9.77 14.01 -11.00
CA LEU A 156 -8.72 13.13 -11.54
C LEU A 156 -8.02 13.71 -12.79
N GLU A 157 -8.62 14.70 -13.45
CA GLU A 157 -8.02 15.34 -14.62
C GLU A 157 -7.20 16.57 -14.23
N THR A 158 -7.69 17.35 -13.26
CA THR A 158 -7.11 18.67 -12.92
C THR A 158 -6.40 18.73 -11.58
N GLY A 159 -6.56 17.73 -10.70
CA GLY A 159 -6.05 17.74 -9.33
C GLY A 159 -6.75 18.75 -8.40
N LYS A 160 -7.83 19.39 -8.85
CA LYS A 160 -8.56 20.37 -8.03
C LYS A 160 -9.41 19.67 -6.97
N GLN A 161 -9.44 20.27 -5.78
CA GLN A 161 -10.28 19.79 -4.68
C GLN A 161 -11.77 19.87 -5.04
N ASN A 162 -12.49 18.75 -4.86
CA ASN A 162 -13.95 18.72 -4.89
C ASN A 162 -14.50 19.00 -3.49
N TRP A 163 -14.00 18.29 -2.49
CA TRP A 163 -14.33 18.44 -1.08
C TRP A 163 -13.22 17.90 -0.18
N CYS A 164 -13.23 18.31 1.08
CA CYS A 164 -12.39 17.74 2.13
C CYS A 164 -13.22 17.63 3.42
N VAL A 165 -13.09 16.51 4.15
CA VAL A 165 -13.80 16.26 5.39
C VAL A 165 -12.85 15.92 6.51
N ASP A 166 -13.05 16.57 7.66
CA ASP A 166 -12.36 16.26 8.92
C ASP A 166 -13.17 15.19 9.69
N LEU A 167 -12.61 13.99 9.79
CA LEU A 167 -13.23 12.84 10.45
C LEU A 167 -13.09 12.91 11.98
N THR A 168 -12.13 13.69 12.50
CA THR A 168 -12.00 13.88 13.96
C THR A 168 -13.22 14.56 14.56
N ALA A 169 -13.92 15.37 13.78
CA ALA A 169 -15.18 16.03 14.17
C ALA A 169 -16.32 15.03 14.45
N LEU A 170 -16.23 13.80 13.95
CA LEU A 170 -17.24 12.76 14.16
C LEU A 170 -16.96 11.92 15.42
N THR A 171 -15.72 11.91 15.90
CA THR A 171 -15.33 11.11 17.07
C THR A 171 -15.36 11.92 18.36
N LEU A 172 -14.88 13.17 18.33
CA LEU A 172 -14.81 14.10 19.46
C LEU A 172 -14.24 13.49 20.76
N ASP A 173 -13.44 12.42 20.62
CA ASP A 173 -12.93 11.63 21.74
C ASP A 173 -11.54 12.10 22.23
N GLY A 174 -10.94 13.05 21.51
CA GLY A 174 -9.61 13.60 21.80
C GLY A 174 -8.46 12.61 21.66
N LYS A 175 -8.73 11.42 21.09
CA LYS A 175 -7.71 10.38 20.84
C LYS A 175 -6.79 10.75 19.69
N GLN A 176 -5.82 9.91 19.45
CA GLN A 176 -5.01 9.90 18.23
C GLN A 176 -5.77 9.14 17.14
N HIS A 177 -5.64 9.58 15.91
CA HIS A 177 -6.29 9.03 14.72
C HIS A 177 -5.28 8.89 13.59
N LEU A 178 -5.44 7.87 12.75
CA LEU A 178 -4.64 7.65 11.56
C LEU A 178 -5.52 6.92 10.53
N ILE A 179 -5.99 7.67 9.53
CA ILE A 179 -6.75 7.08 8.42
C ILE A 179 -5.77 6.35 7.52
N SER A 180 -5.66 5.05 7.73
CA SER A 180 -4.69 4.19 7.05
C SER A 180 -5.04 3.94 5.60
N ASP A 181 -6.34 3.75 5.29
CA ASP A 181 -6.77 3.38 3.95
C ASP A 181 -8.21 3.82 3.65
N VAL A 182 -8.52 3.90 2.34
CA VAL A 182 -9.83 4.30 1.81
C VAL A 182 -10.18 3.43 0.61
N THR A 183 -11.39 2.86 0.59
CA THR A 183 -11.95 2.15 -0.57
C THR A 183 -13.24 2.79 -1.05
N VAL A 184 -13.69 2.48 -2.27
CA VAL A 184 -14.90 3.06 -2.87
C VAL A 184 -15.85 1.97 -3.33
N ALA A 185 -17.11 2.07 -2.95
CA ALA A 185 -18.19 1.22 -3.44
C ALA A 185 -18.67 1.65 -4.86
N PRO A 186 -19.37 0.78 -5.59
CA PRO A 186 -19.88 1.10 -6.92
C PRO A 186 -20.83 2.30 -6.98
N ASP A 187 -21.54 2.61 -5.88
CA ASP A 187 -22.39 3.79 -5.79
C ASP A 187 -21.61 5.11 -5.53
N GLY A 188 -20.30 5.01 -5.31
CA GLY A 188 -19.40 6.13 -5.02
C GLY A 188 -19.24 6.44 -3.55
N THR A 189 -19.90 5.72 -2.67
CA THR A 189 -19.65 5.82 -1.23
C THR A 189 -18.23 5.38 -0.93
N ALA A 190 -17.47 6.22 -0.25
CA ALA A 190 -16.14 5.87 0.25
C ALA A 190 -16.22 5.35 1.69
N TYR A 191 -15.33 4.41 2.01
CA TYR A 191 -15.16 3.87 3.35
C TYR A 191 -13.70 4.04 3.76
N ALA A 192 -13.50 4.67 4.92
CA ALA A 192 -12.18 4.94 5.47
C ALA A 192 -12.01 4.22 6.81
N VAL A 193 -10.82 3.69 7.08
CA VAL A 193 -10.51 2.97 8.31
C VAL A 193 -9.46 3.70 9.13
N ASP A 194 -9.65 3.72 10.45
CA ASP A 194 -8.75 4.37 11.40
C ASP A 194 -7.88 3.32 12.08
N GLU A 195 -6.58 3.40 11.87
CA GLU A 195 -5.61 2.43 12.40
C GLU A 195 -5.46 2.49 13.92
N LEU A 196 -5.74 3.65 14.54
CA LEU A 196 -5.52 3.88 15.97
C LEU A 196 -6.81 3.85 16.80
N THR A 197 -7.97 3.84 16.15
CA THR A 197 -9.27 3.67 16.83
C THR A 197 -10.12 2.65 16.09
N PRO A 198 -10.99 1.88 16.78
CA PRO A 198 -11.79 0.83 16.15
C PRO A 198 -12.98 1.44 15.36
N THR A 199 -12.70 2.36 14.44
CA THR A 199 -13.72 3.15 13.76
C THR A 199 -13.60 3.04 12.24
N VAL A 200 -14.71 2.69 11.59
CA VAL A 200 -14.89 2.75 10.14
C VAL A 200 -15.82 3.91 9.82
N PHE A 201 -15.41 4.76 8.90
CA PHE A 201 -16.20 5.89 8.42
C PHE A 201 -16.84 5.57 7.07
N ARG A 202 -18.01 6.15 6.83
CA ARG A 202 -18.69 6.21 5.55
C ARG A 202 -18.74 7.65 5.08
N ILE A 203 -18.42 7.90 3.81
CA ILE A 203 -18.41 9.22 3.19
C ILE A 203 -19.19 9.12 1.89
N ASP A 204 -20.26 9.87 1.72
CA ASP A 204 -21.03 9.86 0.48
C ASP A 204 -20.28 10.57 -0.66
N PRO A 205 -20.75 10.47 -1.93
CA PRO A 205 -20.08 11.11 -3.06
C PRO A 205 -19.93 12.64 -2.92
N GLU A 206 -20.79 13.30 -2.15
CA GLU A 206 -20.81 14.73 -1.90
C GLU A 206 -19.87 15.16 -0.75
N GLY A 207 -19.28 14.20 -0.02
CA GLY A 207 -18.35 14.45 1.10
C GLY A 207 -19.03 14.51 2.46
N ASN A 208 -20.30 14.11 2.59
CA ASN A 208 -20.94 14.02 3.90
C ASN A 208 -20.48 12.72 4.60
N ALA A 209 -19.82 12.88 5.74
CA ALA A 209 -19.25 11.76 6.47
C ALA A 209 -20.07 11.36 7.70
N SER A 210 -20.03 10.09 8.04
CA SER A 210 -20.63 9.50 9.23
C SER A 210 -19.79 8.31 9.73
N VAL A 211 -19.97 7.91 10.98
CA VAL A 211 -19.42 6.65 11.49
C VAL A 211 -20.28 5.50 10.98
N LEU A 212 -19.69 4.56 10.24
CA LEU A 212 -20.36 3.32 9.83
C LEU A 212 -20.38 2.32 10.98
N LEU A 213 -19.25 2.10 11.61
CA LEU A 213 -19.07 1.12 12.68
C LEU A 213 -18.00 1.60 13.67
N ARG A 214 -18.28 1.42 14.95
CA ARG A 214 -17.28 1.46 16.02
C ARG A 214 -17.49 0.24 16.89
N ASP A 215 -16.53 -0.70 16.88
CA ASP A 215 -16.66 -1.98 17.54
C ASP A 215 -15.30 -2.48 18.02
N ASP A 216 -15.25 -3.06 19.23
CA ASP A 216 -14.03 -3.62 19.82
C ASP A 216 -13.40 -4.74 18.97
N LEU A 217 -14.16 -5.37 18.07
CA LEU A 217 -13.67 -6.33 17.09
C LEU A 217 -12.56 -5.72 16.18
N LEU A 218 -12.61 -4.40 15.98
CA LEU A 218 -11.68 -3.62 15.15
C LEU A 218 -10.55 -2.97 15.98
N GLN A 219 -10.55 -3.21 17.31
CA GLN A 219 -9.50 -2.66 18.17
C GLN A 219 -8.15 -3.26 17.80
N GLY A 220 -7.15 -2.39 17.62
CA GLY A 220 -5.78 -2.80 17.39
C GLY A 220 -5.15 -3.48 18.61
N THR A 221 -4.25 -4.40 18.33
CA THR A 221 -3.55 -5.19 19.36
C THR A 221 -2.04 -5.25 19.12
N LEU A 222 -1.56 -4.62 18.04
CA LEU A 222 -0.15 -4.65 17.68
C LEU A 222 0.56 -3.40 18.17
N ASP A 223 1.64 -3.60 18.92
CA ASP A 223 2.55 -2.53 19.30
C ASP A 223 3.73 -2.47 18.34
N ILE A 224 4.02 -1.27 17.83
CA ILE A 224 5.26 -0.96 17.12
C ILE A 224 6.18 -0.25 18.12
N PRO A 225 7.20 -0.94 18.66
CA PRO A 225 8.01 -0.44 19.76
C PRO A 225 8.59 0.95 19.49
N GLY A 226 8.34 1.87 20.41
CA GLY A 226 8.85 3.25 20.34
C GLY A 226 8.16 4.17 19.35
N PHE A 227 7.09 3.68 18.67
CA PHE A 227 6.38 4.45 17.66
C PHE A 227 4.86 4.50 17.90
N LEU A 228 4.14 3.38 17.78
CA LEU A 228 2.69 3.30 17.95
C LEU A 228 2.29 2.08 18.79
N ASN A 229 1.25 2.23 19.59
CA ASN A 229 0.60 1.13 20.29
C ASN A 229 -0.81 0.92 19.73
N ASP A 230 -1.35 -0.27 19.98
CA ASP A 230 -2.72 -0.63 19.60
C ASP A 230 -3.01 -0.44 18.10
N VAL A 231 -2.02 -0.67 17.23
CA VAL A 231 -2.16 -0.57 15.77
C VAL A 231 -3.16 -1.63 15.29
N GLY A 232 -4.19 -1.17 14.59
CA GLY A 232 -5.36 -1.98 14.23
C GLY A 232 -5.56 -2.15 12.73
N MET A 233 -6.52 -1.42 12.15
CA MET A 233 -6.92 -1.56 10.76
C MET A 233 -5.88 -0.96 9.82
N ALA A 234 -5.24 -1.79 9.00
CA ALA A 234 -4.17 -1.38 8.09
C ALA A 234 -4.68 -1.06 6.68
N ALA A 235 -5.62 -1.86 6.16
CA ALA A 235 -6.16 -1.68 4.81
C ALA A 235 -7.62 -2.11 4.72
N VAL A 236 -8.36 -1.60 3.71
CA VAL A 236 -9.77 -1.89 3.49
C VAL A 236 -10.08 -2.04 2.02
N GLU A 237 -10.87 -3.07 1.65
CA GLU A 237 -11.41 -3.23 0.31
C GLU A 237 -12.92 -3.44 0.34
N TYR A 238 -13.64 -2.79 -0.59
CA TYR A 238 -15.04 -3.07 -0.84
C TYR A 238 -15.15 -4.27 -1.78
N VAL A 239 -15.83 -5.32 -1.31
CA VAL A 239 -15.92 -6.59 -2.04
C VAL A 239 -17.36 -6.91 -2.44
N ALA A 240 -17.54 -7.86 -3.35
CA ALA A 240 -18.86 -8.31 -3.77
C ALA A 240 -19.74 -8.74 -2.58
N GLY A 241 -21.03 -8.42 -2.67
CA GLY A 241 -22.03 -8.70 -1.62
C GLY A 241 -22.16 -7.59 -0.59
N ASP A 242 -21.84 -6.34 -0.97
CA ASP A 242 -21.97 -5.13 -0.14
C ASP A 242 -21.25 -5.29 1.20
N GLN A 243 -19.99 -5.65 1.15
CA GLN A 243 -19.16 -5.90 2.32
C GLN A 243 -17.81 -5.16 2.21
N LEU A 244 -17.28 -4.78 3.36
CA LEU A 244 -15.87 -4.43 3.50
C LEU A 244 -15.09 -5.66 3.98
N VAL A 245 -13.89 -5.85 3.46
CA VAL A 245 -12.86 -6.72 4.04
C VAL A 245 -11.75 -5.81 4.54
N ILE A 246 -11.47 -5.91 5.83
CA ILE A 246 -10.51 -5.06 6.54
C ILE A 246 -9.34 -5.95 6.97
N ALA A 247 -8.13 -5.57 6.58
CA ALA A 247 -6.91 -6.21 7.08
C ALA A 247 -6.49 -5.54 8.39
N MET A 248 -6.29 -6.36 9.41
CA MET A 248 -5.76 -5.93 10.69
C MET A 248 -4.23 -6.10 10.69
N ALA A 249 -3.53 -5.20 11.35
CA ALA A 249 -2.07 -5.26 11.47
C ALA A 249 -1.57 -6.58 12.11
N ASP A 250 -2.39 -7.24 12.93
CA ASP A 250 -2.09 -8.54 13.54
C ASP A 250 -2.17 -9.74 12.57
N GLY A 251 -2.51 -9.50 11.31
CA GLY A 251 -2.63 -10.54 10.27
C GLY A 251 -4.01 -11.17 10.18
N SER A 252 -4.99 -10.74 10.96
CA SER A 252 -6.38 -11.16 10.82
C SER A 252 -7.14 -10.34 9.77
N LEU A 253 -8.24 -10.88 9.25
CA LEU A 253 -9.18 -10.17 8.40
C LEU A 253 -10.55 -10.09 9.09
N VAL A 254 -11.22 -8.95 8.92
CA VAL A 254 -12.59 -8.73 9.39
C VAL A 254 -13.46 -8.38 8.19
N ARG A 255 -14.61 -9.06 8.04
CA ARG A 255 -15.66 -8.68 7.09
C ARG A 255 -16.72 -7.84 7.79
N VAL A 256 -17.17 -6.76 7.13
CA VAL A 256 -18.20 -5.85 7.63
C VAL A 256 -19.27 -5.69 6.55
N PRO A 257 -20.47 -6.25 6.70
CA PRO A 257 -21.59 -5.95 5.80
C PRO A 257 -21.98 -4.48 5.93
N VAL A 258 -22.01 -3.70 4.82
CA VAL A 258 -22.23 -2.24 4.92
C VAL A 258 -23.66 -1.86 5.27
N GLN A 259 -24.64 -2.75 5.00
CA GLN A 259 -26.06 -2.54 5.36
C GLN A 259 -26.39 -2.97 6.80
N HIS A 260 -25.57 -3.87 7.37
CA HIS A 260 -25.70 -4.42 8.72
C HIS A 260 -24.32 -4.50 9.37
N PRO A 261 -23.67 -3.35 9.66
CA PRO A 261 -22.30 -3.31 10.16
C PRO A 261 -22.15 -3.99 11.53
N GLU A 262 -23.21 -4.10 12.33
CA GLU A 262 -23.27 -4.85 13.59
C GLU A 262 -23.03 -6.36 13.41
N ASP A 263 -23.19 -6.87 12.18
CA ASP A 263 -22.88 -8.25 11.80
C ASP A 263 -21.41 -8.46 11.40
N ALA A 264 -20.53 -7.54 11.73
CA ALA A 264 -19.09 -7.67 11.52
C ALA A 264 -18.53 -8.93 12.20
N ARG A 265 -17.67 -9.68 11.51
CA ARG A 265 -17.05 -10.93 12.03
C ARG A 265 -15.65 -11.11 11.46
N LYS A 266 -14.78 -11.74 12.24
CA LYS A 266 -13.48 -12.22 11.72
C LYS A 266 -13.69 -13.23 10.60
N VAL A 267 -12.89 -13.09 9.55
CA VAL A 267 -12.78 -14.10 8.49
C VAL A 267 -11.96 -15.27 9.01
N ARG A 268 -12.42 -16.48 8.83
CA ARG A 268 -11.65 -17.67 9.21
C ARG A 268 -10.62 -17.99 8.13
N LEU A 269 -9.38 -17.67 8.38
CA LEU A 269 -8.25 -17.90 7.47
C LEU A 269 -7.68 -19.30 7.63
N SER A 270 -7.20 -19.92 6.54
CA SER A 270 -6.43 -21.17 6.59
C SER A 270 -5.14 -21.02 7.38
N THR A 271 -4.50 -19.86 7.29
CA THR A 271 -3.39 -19.40 8.12
C THR A 271 -3.48 -17.87 8.20
N PRO A 272 -3.12 -17.23 9.33
CA PRO A 272 -3.06 -15.77 9.40
C PRO A 272 -2.08 -15.19 8.37
N LEU A 273 -2.30 -13.95 7.94
CA LEU A 273 -1.29 -13.17 7.24
C LEU A 273 -0.10 -12.95 8.17
N ALA A 274 1.07 -12.65 7.62
CA ALA A 274 2.19 -12.24 8.47
C ALA A 274 1.91 -10.85 9.07
N SER A 275 2.44 -10.61 10.27
CA SER A 275 2.26 -9.33 10.99
C SER A 275 3.57 -8.54 10.99
N PRO A 276 3.53 -7.21 10.80
CA PRO A 276 2.35 -6.40 10.51
C PRO A 276 1.88 -6.54 9.06
N THR A 277 0.56 -6.74 8.86
CA THR A 277 -0.06 -6.52 7.55
C THR A 277 -0.12 -5.01 7.30
N ALA A 278 0.17 -4.58 6.05
CA ALA A 278 0.26 -3.17 5.69
C ALA A 278 -0.80 -2.76 4.67
N GLY A 279 -0.71 -3.23 3.43
CA GLY A 279 -1.64 -2.87 2.36
C GLY A 279 -2.29 -4.08 1.73
N MET A 280 -3.37 -3.87 0.98
CA MET A 280 -4.02 -4.91 0.17
C MET A 280 -4.74 -4.32 -1.04
N ARG A 281 -4.97 -5.18 -2.05
CA ARG A 281 -5.70 -4.82 -3.26
C ARG A 281 -6.64 -5.96 -3.66
N LEU A 282 -7.91 -5.61 -3.90
CA LEU A 282 -8.90 -6.50 -4.52
C LEU A 282 -8.55 -6.73 -5.99
N LEU A 283 -8.51 -7.98 -6.41
CA LEU A 283 -8.26 -8.39 -7.78
C LEU A 283 -9.57 -8.63 -8.53
N ALA A 284 -9.51 -8.60 -9.87
CA ALA A 284 -10.70 -8.74 -10.72
C ALA A 284 -11.46 -10.08 -10.54
N ASP A 285 -10.79 -11.13 -10.04
CA ASP A 285 -11.40 -12.44 -9.74
C ASP A 285 -12.05 -12.50 -8.35
N GLY A 286 -12.04 -11.39 -7.59
CA GLY A 286 -12.59 -11.29 -6.25
C GLY A 286 -11.66 -11.81 -5.14
N SER A 287 -10.45 -12.27 -5.48
CA SER A 287 -9.38 -12.53 -4.52
C SER A 287 -8.68 -11.23 -4.09
N ILE A 288 -7.87 -11.29 -3.05
CA ILE A 288 -7.07 -10.15 -2.58
C ILE A 288 -5.60 -10.50 -2.63
N THR A 289 -4.77 -9.57 -3.11
CA THR A 289 -3.34 -9.55 -2.83
C THR A 289 -3.09 -8.65 -1.63
N ALA A 290 -2.34 -9.14 -0.64
CA ALA A 290 -1.97 -8.37 0.54
C ALA A 290 -0.45 -8.38 0.75
N VAL A 291 0.07 -7.31 1.33
CA VAL A 291 1.46 -7.21 1.74
C VAL A 291 1.58 -7.21 3.27
N SER A 292 2.51 -8.01 3.76
CA SER A 292 2.92 -7.96 5.17
C SER A 292 4.35 -7.45 5.26
N SER A 293 4.50 -6.36 6.00
CA SER A 293 5.78 -5.68 6.17
C SER A 293 6.71 -6.47 7.11
N GLY A 294 7.99 -6.44 6.80
CA GLY A 294 9.05 -6.93 7.69
C GLY A 294 9.56 -5.89 8.70
N LEU A 295 8.86 -4.77 8.86
CA LEU A 295 9.26 -3.63 9.70
C LEU A 295 9.74 -4.05 11.10
N LEU A 296 9.03 -4.97 11.76
CA LEU A 296 9.37 -5.43 13.11
C LEU A 296 10.47 -6.50 13.13
N THR A 297 10.77 -7.13 12.02
CA THR A 297 11.66 -8.30 11.95
C THR A 297 12.93 -8.06 11.13
N GLY A 298 12.95 -7.02 10.30
CA GLY A 298 14.00 -6.77 9.30
C GLY A 298 14.05 -7.82 8.18
N LYS A 299 13.08 -8.74 8.10
CA LYS A 299 12.99 -9.74 7.05
C LYS A 299 12.34 -9.14 5.79
N PRO A 300 12.54 -9.75 4.60
CA PRO A 300 11.79 -9.40 3.40
C PRO A 300 10.29 -9.35 3.66
N ALA A 301 9.61 -8.36 3.07
CA ALA A 301 8.16 -8.30 3.09
C ALA A 301 7.55 -9.50 2.35
N GLN A 302 6.38 -9.95 2.77
CA GLN A 302 5.68 -11.09 2.16
C GLN A 302 4.48 -10.63 1.36
N ILE A 303 4.29 -11.21 0.18
CA ILE A 303 3.09 -11.03 -0.64
C ILE A 303 2.20 -12.26 -0.45
N HIS A 304 0.96 -12.00 -0.07
CA HIS A 304 -0.04 -13.03 0.16
C HIS A 304 -1.12 -12.97 -0.91
N HIS A 305 -1.58 -14.14 -1.35
CA HIS A 305 -2.80 -14.28 -2.11
C HIS A 305 -3.89 -14.85 -1.20
N VAL A 306 -5.03 -14.16 -1.14
CA VAL A 306 -6.16 -14.49 -0.28
C VAL A 306 -7.36 -14.83 -1.15
N THR A 307 -7.73 -16.09 -1.19
CA THR A 307 -8.87 -16.58 -1.97
C THR A 307 -10.08 -16.75 -1.06
N PRO A 308 -11.15 -15.96 -1.26
CA PRO A 308 -12.34 -16.02 -0.41
C PRO A 308 -13.20 -17.28 -0.70
N ALA A 309 -13.94 -17.69 0.31
CA ALA A 309 -15.01 -18.67 0.20
C ALA A 309 -16.21 -18.27 1.07
N ASP A 310 -17.38 -18.80 0.76
CA ASP A 310 -18.62 -18.60 1.52
C ASP A 310 -18.97 -17.12 1.79
N GLY A 311 -18.72 -16.23 0.80
CA GLY A 311 -18.98 -14.80 0.93
C GLY A 311 -18.11 -14.15 2.01
N TRP A 312 -16.79 -14.42 1.99
CA TRP A 312 -15.80 -13.92 2.95
C TRP A 312 -15.99 -14.42 4.39
N LYS A 313 -16.74 -15.51 4.62
CA LYS A 313 -16.76 -16.16 5.95
C LYS A 313 -15.48 -16.94 6.21
N THR A 314 -14.87 -17.45 5.16
CA THR A 314 -13.59 -18.16 5.18
C THR A 314 -12.71 -17.70 4.02
N ALA A 315 -11.39 -17.85 4.15
CA ALA A 315 -10.45 -17.63 3.04
C ALA A 315 -9.22 -18.53 3.18
N THR A 316 -8.66 -18.91 2.02
CA THR A 316 -7.37 -19.58 1.92
C THR A 316 -6.28 -18.51 1.70
N VAL A 317 -5.18 -18.63 2.43
CA VAL A 317 -4.03 -17.73 2.34
C VAL A 317 -2.81 -18.51 1.86
N ALA A 318 -2.11 -17.95 0.87
CA ALA A 318 -0.84 -18.46 0.37
C ALA A 318 0.18 -17.33 0.26
N VAL A 319 1.43 -17.58 0.66
CA VAL A 319 2.55 -16.68 0.35
C VAL A 319 2.98 -16.95 -1.09
N THR A 320 2.94 -15.94 -1.94
CA THR A 320 3.20 -16.08 -3.39
C THR A 320 4.52 -15.46 -3.81
N ASP A 321 4.99 -14.46 -3.06
CA ASP A 321 6.27 -13.81 -3.33
C ASP A 321 6.84 -13.16 -2.06
N THR A 322 8.06 -12.62 -2.20
CA THR A 322 8.71 -11.79 -1.17
C THR A 322 9.39 -10.60 -1.82
N VAL A 323 9.37 -9.46 -1.14
CA VAL A 323 10.06 -8.23 -1.56
C VAL A 323 11.22 -7.98 -0.61
N THR A 324 12.41 -7.72 -1.17
CA THR A 324 13.64 -7.55 -0.38
C THR A 324 13.56 -6.35 0.58
N ASP A 325 12.84 -5.29 0.18
CA ASP A 325 12.57 -4.15 1.07
C ASP A 325 11.65 -4.61 2.21
N PRO A 326 12.13 -4.63 3.47
CA PRO A 326 11.32 -5.04 4.59
C PRO A 326 10.17 -4.07 4.90
N VAL A 327 10.25 -2.82 4.42
CA VAL A 327 9.27 -1.77 4.73
C VAL A 327 8.34 -1.51 3.54
N THR A 328 8.09 -2.56 2.73
CA THR A 328 7.06 -2.55 1.70
C THR A 328 5.70 -2.29 2.35
N SER A 329 4.97 -1.29 1.85
CA SER A 329 3.77 -0.77 2.52
C SER A 329 2.46 -1.05 1.78
N ASP A 330 2.48 -1.18 0.45
CA ASP A 330 1.24 -1.32 -0.32
C ASP A 330 1.45 -2.08 -1.63
N VAL A 331 0.35 -2.49 -2.28
CA VAL A 331 0.32 -3.18 -3.57
C VAL A 331 -0.82 -2.66 -4.45
N THR A 332 -0.61 -2.61 -5.77
CA THR A 332 -1.67 -2.33 -6.75
C THR A 332 -1.46 -3.09 -8.05
N GLU A 333 -2.53 -3.34 -8.82
CA GLU A 333 -2.39 -3.76 -10.21
C GLU A 333 -1.92 -2.58 -11.06
N GLY A 334 -0.90 -2.79 -11.87
CA GLY A 334 -0.32 -1.82 -12.77
C GLY A 334 -0.40 -2.24 -14.23
N PRO A 335 0.52 -1.76 -15.09
CA PRO A 335 0.52 -2.05 -16.52
C PRO A 335 0.44 -3.55 -16.84
N GLY A 336 -0.45 -3.91 -17.77
CA GLY A 336 -0.61 -5.29 -18.21
C GLY A 336 -1.16 -6.25 -17.16
N GLY A 337 -1.81 -5.75 -16.09
CA GLY A 337 -2.33 -6.57 -14.98
C GLY A 337 -1.24 -7.12 -14.06
N THR A 338 -0.02 -6.60 -14.16
CA THR A 338 1.06 -6.93 -13.22
C THR A 338 0.84 -6.24 -11.88
N THR A 339 0.94 -6.97 -10.79
CA THR A 339 0.89 -6.36 -9.46
C THR A 339 2.26 -5.80 -9.08
N TYR A 340 2.27 -4.60 -8.53
CA TYR A 340 3.46 -3.90 -8.04
C TYR A 340 3.36 -3.65 -6.54
N ALA A 341 4.46 -3.89 -5.85
CA ALA A 341 4.62 -3.62 -4.42
C ALA A 341 5.46 -2.36 -4.22
N LEU A 342 5.07 -1.51 -3.27
CA LEU A 342 5.67 -0.21 -2.99
C LEU A 342 6.70 -0.30 -1.88
N GLY A 343 7.96 0.05 -2.20
CA GLY A 343 9.03 0.31 -1.24
C GLY A 343 9.23 1.82 -1.07
N GLY A 344 8.54 2.42 -0.09
CA GLY A 344 8.40 3.88 0.04
C GLY A 344 9.39 4.55 1.00
N GLY A 345 10.23 3.80 1.71
CA GLY A 345 11.26 4.39 2.60
C GLY A 345 10.72 4.90 3.95
N LEU A 346 9.59 4.40 4.44
CA LEU A 346 9.00 4.83 5.73
C LEU A 346 10.00 4.80 6.89
N ALA A 347 10.88 3.78 6.96
CA ALA A 347 11.88 3.71 8.02
C ALA A 347 12.87 4.90 7.99
N ASP A 348 13.23 5.38 6.82
CA ASP A 348 14.11 6.55 6.69
C ASP A 348 13.37 7.83 7.07
N LEU A 349 12.08 7.97 6.69
CA LEU A 349 11.23 9.09 7.14
C LEU A 349 11.18 9.15 8.67
N LEU A 350 10.88 8.04 9.33
CA LEU A 350 10.79 7.96 10.79
C LEU A 350 12.15 8.22 11.46
N ALA A 351 13.25 7.85 10.80
CA ALA A 351 14.61 8.14 11.26
C ALA A 351 15.07 9.57 10.95
N GLY A 352 14.27 10.37 10.24
CA GLY A 352 14.63 11.72 9.80
C GLY A 352 15.76 11.75 8.79
N LYS A 353 15.94 10.67 8.01
CA LYS A 353 16.93 10.56 6.96
C LYS A 353 16.33 10.99 5.62
N PRO A 354 17.13 11.58 4.71
CA PRO A 354 16.68 11.85 3.35
C PRO A 354 16.53 10.55 2.56
N ASN A 355 15.69 10.60 1.54
CA ASN A 355 15.53 9.54 0.55
C ASN A 355 15.45 10.17 -0.84
N ASP A 356 16.24 9.68 -1.78
CA ASP A 356 16.32 10.24 -3.14
C ASP A 356 15.25 9.64 -4.08
N GLY A 357 14.58 8.57 -3.67
CA GLY A 357 13.58 7.92 -4.50
C GLY A 357 12.89 6.73 -3.80
N PHE A 358 12.05 6.04 -4.55
CA PHE A 358 11.32 4.86 -4.11
C PHE A 358 11.18 3.83 -5.23
N THR A 359 10.70 2.64 -4.92
CA THR A 359 10.61 1.55 -5.90
C THR A 359 9.21 0.97 -5.98
N LEU A 360 8.78 0.64 -7.22
CA LEU A 360 7.62 -0.20 -7.47
C LEU A 360 8.15 -1.52 -8.03
N THR A 361 8.03 -2.59 -7.27
CA THR A 361 8.60 -3.90 -7.59
C THR A 361 7.48 -4.81 -8.08
N PRO A 362 7.58 -5.38 -9.31
CA PRO A 362 6.61 -6.35 -9.78
C PRO A 362 6.67 -7.62 -8.93
N VAL A 363 5.50 -8.14 -8.55
CA VAL A 363 5.38 -9.30 -7.67
C VAL A 363 4.41 -10.33 -8.25
N ARG A 364 4.59 -11.60 -7.86
CA ARG A 364 3.70 -12.69 -8.23
C ARG A 364 2.52 -12.75 -7.27
N THR A 365 1.32 -12.86 -7.80
CA THR A 365 0.08 -12.92 -7.01
C THR A 365 -0.49 -14.34 -6.86
N GLY A 366 0.16 -15.36 -7.47
CA GLY A 366 -0.34 -16.74 -7.43
C GLY A 366 -1.53 -17.01 -8.39
N ARG A 367 -1.89 -16.03 -9.22
CA ARG A 367 -2.85 -16.28 -10.31
C ARG A 367 -2.25 -17.33 -11.25
N THR A 368 -2.95 -18.46 -11.44
CA THR A 368 -2.75 -19.33 -12.61
C THR A 368 -3.51 -18.67 -13.74
N GLY A 369 -2.77 -18.14 -14.74
CA GLY A 369 -3.33 -17.55 -15.94
C GLY A 369 -4.14 -18.54 -16.75
#